data_51d7258279606b64ae1d640c09ad712d
#
_entry.id   51d7258279606b64ae1d640c09ad712d
#
_cell.length_a   1.000
_cell.length_b   1.000
_cell.length_c   1.000
_cell.angle_alpha   90.00
_cell.angle_beta   90.00
_cell.angle_gamma   90.00
#
_symmetry.space_group_name_H-M   'P 1'
#
loop_
_entity.id
_entity.type
_entity.pdbx_description
1 polymer ?
#
loop_
_entity_poly.entity_id
_entity_poly.type
_entity_poly.pdbx_seq_one_letter_code
_entity_poly.pdbx_strand_id
1 'polypeptide(L)'
;MIFEKQDYQQDCINNIINLLKDFDFKKHDANNLKEVFNNFLKDKVSAFGLSDKLNIDILMETGTGKTFTYLNLIFEINKIYKQNKFIIFVPRKAILESVKQNIKLTKDYFYNQYKKHLKTYVYSDIKSLSAIVNHYIKNKEELSVLILTNSSIDKSANILNRNSESLFNTQSIFENIAELKPISIIDEPHLLKGEAFSKYFNKIKTLYFRFGATFPKDSDFSLSNVAYCLDSISAFRNYLVKQIRVHTIGRDNQSPFLLSTNTKIKQAVFSYFNFGIEKQTKIHIGEDLGKLDLRFKGISLNKISQDKVYLSNGEIIEKQKTYKLENNEITNLLNKAIDLHFEKEEKLFKDNIK
;
A
#
# COMPACT_ATOMS: atom_id res chain seq x y z
N MET A 1 4.24 -6.77 -27.40
CA MET A 1 4.88 -6.80 -26.09
C MET A 1 4.99 -8.26 -25.69
N ILE A 2 6.17 -8.74 -25.36
CA ILE A 2 6.40 -10.13 -24.92
C ILE A 2 6.25 -10.11 -23.41
N PHE A 3 5.32 -10.89 -22.88
CA PHE A 3 5.17 -11.11 -21.45
C PHE A 3 5.85 -12.43 -21.09
N GLU A 4 6.72 -12.37 -20.09
CA GLU A 4 7.39 -13.52 -19.53
C GLU A 4 7.02 -13.65 -18.06
N LYS A 5 6.59 -14.83 -17.65
CA LYS A 5 6.28 -15.12 -16.27
C LYS A 5 7.60 -15.29 -15.51
N GLN A 6 7.80 -14.51 -14.48
CA GLN A 6 8.98 -14.58 -13.64
C GLN A 6 8.85 -15.70 -12.60
N ASP A 7 9.95 -16.34 -12.23
CA ASP A 7 9.94 -17.47 -11.29
C ASP A 7 9.28 -17.12 -9.96
N TYR A 8 9.60 -15.97 -9.37
CA TYR A 8 9.00 -15.52 -8.11
C TYR A 8 7.48 -15.29 -8.19
N GLN A 9 6.97 -14.92 -9.37
CA GLN A 9 5.51 -14.80 -9.60
C GLN A 9 4.87 -16.19 -9.68
N GLN A 10 5.55 -17.14 -10.31
CA GLN A 10 5.10 -18.52 -10.37
C GLN A 10 5.12 -19.17 -8.98
N ASP A 11 6.17 -18.92 -8.18
CA ASP A 11 6.27 -19.40 -6.80
C ASP A 11 5.15 -18.86 -5.92
N CYS A 12 4.82 -17.57 -6.08
CA CYS A 12 3.67 -16.96 -5.40
C CYS A 12 2.38 -17.72 -5.73
N ILE A 13 2.11 -17.96 -7.02
CA ILE A 13 0.90 -18.66 -7.45
C ILE A 13 0.90 -20.11 -6.97
N ASN A 14 2.02 -20.82 -7.09
CA ASN A 14 2.14 -22.19 -6.65
C ASN A 14 1.88 -22.32 -5.13
N ASN A 15 2.42 -21.41 -4.33
CA ASN A 15 2.16 -21.37 -2.89
C ASN A 15 0.67 -21.20 -2.59
N ILE A 16 0.00 -20.27 -3.28
CA ILE A 16 -1.44 -20.03 -3.09
C ILE A 16 -2.26 -21.25 -3.53
N ILE A 17 -1.96 -21.84 -4.66
CA ILE A 17 -2.67 -23.02 -5.16
C ILE A 17 -2.46 -24.22 -4.23
N ASN A 18 -1.24 -24.45 -3.76
CA ASN A 18 -0.97 -25.51 -2.79
C ASN A 18 -1.68 -25.29 -1.45
N LEU A 19 -1.72 -24.03 -0.98
CA LEU A 19 -2.48 -23.64 0.20
C LEU A 19 -3.96 -23.97 0.04
N LEU A 20 -4.57 -23.65 -1.09
CA LEU A 20 -6.01 -23.80 -1.34
C LEU A 20 -6.46 -25.21 -1.69
N LYS A 21 -5.55 -26.19 -1.71
CA LYS A 21 -5.86 -27.57 -2.15
C LYS A 21 -7.03 -28.19 -1.40
N ASP A 22 -7.11 -27.94 -0.10
CA ASP A 22 -8.13 -28.51 0.79
C ASP A 22 -9.14 -27.45 1.27
N PHE A 23 -9.21 -26.29 0.60
CA PHE A 23 -10.16 -25.23 0.92
C PHE A 23 -11.53 -25.47 0.29
N ASP A 24 -12.59 -25.35 1.09
CA ASP A 24 -13.97 -25.54 0.61
C ASP A 24 -14.54 -24.22 0.01
N PHE A 25 -14.41 -24.08 -1.30
CA PHE A 25 -14.96 -22.94 -2.05
C PHE A 25 -16.50 -22.86 -2.06
N LYS A 26 -17.20 -23.88 -1.59
CA LYS A 26 -18.67 -23.81 -1.49
C LYS A 26 -19.10 -23.12 -0.20
N LYS A 27 -18.37 -23.34 0.88
CA LYS A 27 -18.70 -22.80 2.21
C LYS A 27 -18.05 -21.45 2.48
N HIS A 28 -16.79 -21.26 2.05
CA HIS A 28 -15.96 -20.11 2.42
C HIS A 28 -15.90 -19.95 3.96
N ASP A 29 -15.46 -20.98 4.64
CA ASP A 29 -15.38 -21.00 6.10
C ASP A 29 -13.98 -20.55 6.56
N ALA A 30 -13.96 -19.63 7.53
CA ALA A 30 -12.71 -19.11 8.10
C ALA A 30 -11.96 -20.18 8.92
N ASN A 31 -12.68 -21.08 9.60
CA ASN A 31 -12.04 -22.17 10.35
C ASN A 31 -11.36 -23.16 9.39
N ASN A 32 -12.01 -23.48 8.28
CA ASN A 32 -11.42 -24.31 7.24
C ASN A 32 -10.16 -23.63 6.65
N LEU A 33 -10.20 -22.32 6.38
CA LEU A 33 -9.02 -21.60 5.91
C LEU A 33 -7.88 -21.65 6.94
N LYS A 34 -8.18 -21.48 8.22
CA LYS A 34 -7.18 -21.56 9.30
C LYS A 34 -6.57 -22.97 9.40
N GLU A 35 -7.35 -24.01 9.27
CA GLU A 35 -6.87 -25.39 9.24
C GLU A 35 -5.94 -25.62 8.03
N VAL A 36 -6.35 -25.17 6.86
CA VAL A 36 -5.56 -25.24 5.63
C VAL A 36 -4.21 -24.51 5.80
N PHE A 37 -4.20 -23.30 6.41
CA PHE A 37 -2.97 -22.60 6.74
C PHE A 37 -2.10 -23.36 7.74
N ASN A 38 -2.65 -23.92 8.78
CA ASN A 38 -1.91 -24.73 9.73
C ASN A 38 -1.21 -25.91 9.05
N ASN A 39 -1.89 -26.57 8.13
CA ASN A 39 -1.33 -27.67 7.34
C ASN A 39 -0.24 -27.19 6.39
N PHE A 40 -0.42 -26.05 5.72
CA PHE A 40 0.54 -25.44 4.83
C PHE A 40 1.83 -24.98 5.54
N LEU A 41 1.72 -24.57 6.81
CA LEU A 41 2.82 -24.06 7.61
C LEU A 41 3.53 -25.14 8.47
N LYS A 42 3.04 -26.38 8.49
CA LYS A 42 3.60 -27.44 9.37
C LYS A 42 5.11 -27.57 9.32
N ASP A 43 5.68 -27.42 8.12
CA ASP A 43 7.11 -27.57 7.87
C ASP A 43 7.82 -26.23 7.58
N LYS A 44 7.14 -25.10 7.84
CA LYS A 44 7.66 -23.75 7.55
C LYS A 44 7.63 -22.88 8.81
N VAL A 45 8.73 -22.21 9.07
CA VAL A 45 8.75 -21.16 10.09
C VAL A 45 8.07 -19.91 9.52
N SER A 46 6.87 -19.61 9.99
CA SER A 46 6.17 -18.37 9.63
C SER A 46 6.45 -17.29 10.66
N ALA A 47 6.92 -16.15 10.21
CA ALA A 47 7.05 -14.94 11.03
C ALA A 47 5.71 -14.20 11.22
N PHE A 48 4.63 -14.67 10.59
CA PHE A 48 3.34 -13.97 10.53
C PHE A 48 2.26 -14.76 11.26
N GLY A 49 1.38 -14.03 11.97
CA GLY A 49 0.26 -14.59 12.68
C GLY A 49 -0.86 -15.07 11.75
N LEU A 50 -1.68 -16.00 12.25
CA LEU A 50 -2.93 -16.39 11.62
C LEU A 50 -4.09 -15.59 12.20
N SER A 51 -5.09 -15.29 11.38
CA SER A 51 -6.33 -14.63 11.76
C SER A 51 -7.54 -15.52 11.47
N ASP A 52 -8.64 -15.24 12.13
CA ASP A 52 -9.93 -15.93 11.91
C ASP A 52 -10.75 -15.26 10.78
N LYS A 53 -10.06 -14.64 9.80
CA LYS A 53 -10.68 -13.98 8.64
C LYS A 53 -10.40 -14.79 7.38
N LEU A 54 -11.19 -14.55 6.35
CA LEU A 54 -11.06 -15.21 5.04
C LEU A 54 -10.01 -14.53 4.12
N ASN A 55 -8.99 -13.89 4.71
CA ASN A 55 -7.92 -13.26 3.94
C ASN A 55 -6.75 -14.22 3.68
N ILE A 56 -6.16 -14.06 2.52
CA ILE A 56 -4.83 -14.56 2.17
C ILE A 56 -3.99 -13.36 1.75
N ASP A 57 -2.90 -13.12 2.46
CA ASP A 57 -2.03 -11.96 2.24
C ASP A 57 -0.82 -12.33 1.41
N ILE A 58 -0.52 -11.47 0.47
CA ILE A 58 0.62 -11.59 -0.41
C ILE A 58 1.43 -10.30 -0.28
N LEU A 59 2.57 -10.41 0.38
CA LEU A 59 3.53 -9.32 0.48
C LEU A 59 4.42 -9.36 -0.76
N MET A 60 4.28 -8.37 -1.62
CA MET A 60 5.12 -8.20 -2.82
C MET A 60 5.51 -6.73 -2.96
N GLU A 61 6.81 -6.49 -3.16
CA GLU A 61 7.36 -5.15 -3.30
C GLU A 61 6.78 -4.42 -4.52
N THR A 62 6.76 -3.09 -4.45
CA THR A 62 6.31 -2.24 -5.56
C THR A 62 7.22 -2.42 -6.78
N GLY A 63 6.63 -2.51 -7.97
CA GLY A 63 7.38 -2.73 -9.21
C GLY A 63 7.65 -4.19 -9.54
N THR A 64 7.27 -5.17 -8.69
CA THR A 64 7.47 -6.61 -8.94
C THR A 64 6.33 -7.26 -9.74
N GLY A 65 5.43 -6.49 -10.32
CA GLY A 65 4.36 -7.01 -11.18
C GLY A 65 3.16 -7.63 -10.44
N LYS A 66 2.79 -7.09 -9.27
CA LYS A 66 1.60 -7.53 -8.49
C LYS A 66 0.35 -7.72 -9.37
N THR A 67 0.05 -6.74 -10.23
CA THR A 67 -1.12 -6.78 -11.11
C THR A 67 -1.10 -7.99 -12.05
N PHE A 68 0.03 -8.26 -12.68
CA PHE A 68 0.17 -9.45 -13.53
C PHE A 68 0.02 -10.74 -12.72
N THR A 69 0.58 -10.80 -11.52
CA THR A 69 0.51 -11.96 -10.63
C THR A 69 -0.93 -12.27 -10.24
N TYR A 70 -1.70 -11.28 -9.77
CA TYR A 70 -3.08 -11.58 -9.39
C TYR A 70 -4.01 -11.83 -10.60
N LEU A 71 -3.76 -11.24 -11.77
CA LEU A 71 -4.49 -11.60 -12.98
C LEU A 71 -4.22 -13.07 -13.36
N ASN A 72 -2.97 -13.51 -13.30
CA ASN A 72 -2.61 -14.90 -13.52
C ASN A 72 -3.27 -15.84 -12.48
N LEU A 73 -3.30 -15.41 -11.20
CA LEU A 73 -3.98 -16.14 -10.13
C LEU A 73 -5.47 -16.36 -10.41
N ILE A 74 -6.17 -15.35 -10.96
CA ILE A 74 -7.58 -15.50 -11.38
C ILE A 74 -7.74 -16.67 -12.37
N PHE A 75 -6.88 -16.75 -13.38
CA PHE A 75 -6.94 -17.82 -14.37
C PHE A 75 -6.59 -19.19 -13.78
N GLU A 76 -5.59 -19.28 -12.90
CA GLU A 76 -5.22 -20.55 -12.25
C GLU A 76 -6.33 -21.03 -11.31
N ILE A 77 -6.93 -20.15 -10.51
CA ILE A 77 -8.08 -20.48 -9.65
C ILE A 77 -9.28 -20.96 -10.52
N ASN A 78 -9.54 -20.30 -11.63
CA ASN A 78 -10.57 -20.72 -12.55
C ASN A 78 -10.27 -22.10 -13.16
N LYS A 79 -9.04 -22.32 -13.58
CA LYS A 79 -8.61 -23.60 -14.20
C LYS A 79 -8.76 -24.77 -13.23
N ILE A 80 -8.30 -24.60 -11.99
CA ILE A 80 -8.20 -25.68 -10.99
C ILE A 80 -9.51 -25.85 -10.22
N TYR A 81 -10.04 -24.73 -9.67
CA TYR A 81 -11.18 -24.75 -8.74
C TYR A 81 -12.51 -24.34 -9.39
N LYS A 82 -12.51 -24.04 -10.70
CA LYS A 82 -13.71 -23.67 -11.49
C LYS A 82 -14.46 -22.45 -10.94
N GLN A 83 -13.74 -21.55 -10.25
CA GLN A 83 -14.30 -20.28 -9.80
C GLN A 83 -14.37 -19.29 -10.96
N ASN A 84 -15.54 -18.69 -11.19
CA ASN A 84 -15.79 -17.84 -12.36
C ASN A 84 -15.96 -16.36 -12.01
N LYS A 85 -16.25 -16.03 -10.75
CA LYS A 85 -16.61 -14.68 -10.33
C LYS A 85 -15.55 -14.08 -9.41
N PHE A 86 -15.03 -12.95 -9.85
CA PHE A 86 -13.98 -12.22 -9.12
C PHE A 86 -14.35 -10.75 -8.97
N ILE A 87 -13.86 -10.13 -7.89
CA ILE A 87 -13.93 -8.69 -7.68
C ILE A 87 -12.51 -8.17 -7.44
N ILE A 88 -12.13 -7.08 -8.10
CA ILE A 88 -10.87 -6.37 -7.82
C ILE A 88 -11.21 -5.04 -7.19
N PHE A 89 -10.67 -4.81 -5.99
CA PHE A 89 -10.71 -3.52 -5.32
C PHE A 89 -9.43 -2.75 -5.56
N VAL A 90 -9.58 -1.52 -6.03
CA VAL A 90 -8.48 -0.59 -6.25
C VAL A 90 -8.71 0.71 -5.48
N PRO A 91 -7.68 1.30 -4.84
CA PRO A 91 -7.87 2.45 -3.96
C PRO A 91 -8.23 3.74 -4.70
N ARG A 92 -7.74 3.91 -5.93
CA ARG A 92 -7.84 5.18 -6.69
C ARG A 92 -8.10 4.96 -8.17
N LYS A 93 -8.69 5.97 -8.83
CA LYS A 93 -8.96 5.95 -10.29
C LYS A 93 -7.69 5.71 -11.14
N ALA A 94 -6.54 6.26 -10.75
CA ALA A 94 -5.30 6.04 -11.49
C ALA A 94 -4.90 4.55 -11.50
N ILE A 95 -5.06 3.85 -10.37
CA ILE A 95 -4.78 2.41 -10.28
C ILE A 95 -5.84 1.62 -11.07
N LEU A 96 -7.11 2.05 -11.05
CA LEU A 96 -8.16 1.48 -11.89
C LEU A 96 -7.77 1.48 -13.37
N GLU A 97 -7.32 2.62 -13.90
CA GLU A 97 -6.92 2.71 -15.30
C GLU A 97 -5.68 1.86 -15.60
N SER A 98 -4.73 1.79 -14.67
CA SER A 98 -3.56 0.89 -14.78
C SER A 98 -4.00 -0.58 -14.85
N VAL A 99 -4.93 -1.02 -13.99
CA VAL A 99 -5.46 -2.40 -14.00
C VAL A 99 -6.17 -2.70 -15.31
N LYS A 100 -7.03 -1.79 -15.79
CA LYS A 100 -7.71 -1.93 -17.10
C LYS A 100 -6.72 -2.07 -18.25
N GLN A 101 -5.68 -1.23 -18.25
CA GLN A 101 -4.62 -1.29 -19.26
C GLN A 101 -3.85 -2.62 -19.19
N ASN A 102 -3.49 -3.08 -17.99
CA ASN A 102 -2.84 -4.39 -17.81
C ASN A 102 -3.71 -5.54 -18.32
N ILE A 103 -5.01 -5.56 -18.01
CA ILE A 103 -5.93 -6.59 -18.54
C ILE A 103 -5.95 -6.56 -20.05
N LYS A 104 -6.00 -5.37 -20.67
CA LYS A 104 -5.99 -5.22 -22.12
C LYS A 104 -4.68 -5.72 -22.74
N LEU A 105 -3.55 -5.35 -22.17
CA LEU A 105 -2.22 -5.71 -22.67
C LEU A 105 -1.93 -7.21 -22.52
N THR A 106 -2.41 -7.85 -21.46
CA THR A 106 -2.15 -9.27 -21.15
C THR A 106 -3.21 -10.21 -21.73
N LYS A 107 -4.24 -9.68 -22.40
CA LYS A 107 -5.38 -10.45 -22.92
C LYS A 107 -4.95 -11.62 -23.79
N ASP A 108 -4.12 -11.36 -24.79
CA ASP A 108 -3.68 -12.39 -25.74
C ASP A 108 -2.73 -13.40 -25.10
N TYR A 109 -1.86 -12.92 -24.18
CA TYR A 109 -1.00 -13.79 -23.40
C TYR A 109 -1.80 -14.82 -22.60
N PHE A 110 -2.78 -14.37 -21.80
CA PHE A 110 -3.62 -15.28 -21.02
C PHE A 110 -4.54 -16.15 -21.88
N TYR A 111 -5.07 -15.60 -23.00
CA TYR A 111 -5.83 -16.43 -23.92
C TYR A 111 -5.00 -17.56 -24.52
N ASN A 112 -3.76 -17.30 -24.91
CA ASN A 112 -2.87 -18.34 -25.43
C ASN A 112 -2.59 -19.43 -24.41
N GLN A 113 -2.45 -19.07 -23.14
CA GLN A 113 -2.13 -19.98 -22.05
C GLN A 113 -3.36 -20.77 -21.55
N TYR A 114 -4.50 -20.12 -21.39
CA TYR A 114 -5.68 -20.69 -20.72
C TYR A 114 -6.86 -21.00 -21.67
N LYS A 115 -6.80 -20.51 -22.91
CA LYS A 115 -7.89 -20.59 -23.91
C LYS A 115 -9.22 -20.02 -23.38
N LYS A 116 -9.12 -19.01 -22.50
CA LYS A 116 -10.26 -18.32 -21.89
C LYS A 116 -10.06 -16.81 -21.92
N HIS A 117 -11.16 -16.08 -22.02
CA HIS A 117 -11.18 -14.64 -21.90
C HIS A 117 -11.66 -14.22 -20.51
N LEU A 118 -11.01 -13.24 -19.90
CA LEU A 118 -11.49 -12.58 -18.70
C LEU A 118 -12.38 -11.40 -19.10
N LYS A 119 -13.66 -11.52 -18.87
CA LYS A 119 -14.61 -10.41 -19.07
C LYS A 119 -14.50 -9.42 -17.92
N THR A 120 -14.43 -8.14 -18.25
CA THR A 120 -14.16 -7.10 -17.27
C THR A 120 -15.33 -6.12 -17.21
N TYR A 121 -15.86 -5.93 -16.02
CA TYR A 121 -16.92 -4.99 -15.71
C TYR A 121 -16.37 -3.96 -14.72
N VAL A 122 -16.62 -2.69 -14.97
CA VAL A 122 -16.15 -1.60 -14.10
C VAL A 122 -17.37 -0.84 -13.61
N TYR A 123 -17.49 -0.72 -12.31
CA TYR A 123 -18.50 0.14 -11.73
C TYR A 123 -17.96 1.58 -11.68
N SER A 124 -18.53 2.47 -12.46
CA SER A 124 -18.16 3.89 -12.49
C SER A 124 -19.34 4.82 -12.22
N ASP A 125 -20.54 4.41 -12.65
CA ASP A 125 -21.76 5.21 -12.58
C ASP A 125 -23.03 4.34 -12.71
N ILE A 126 -24.19 4.97 -12.72
CA ILE A 126 -25.49 4.30 -12.86
C ILE A 126 -25.58 3.54 -14.20
N LYS A 127 -24.96 4.05 -15.28
CA LYS A 127 -25.03 3.41 -16.61
C LYS A 127 -24.30 2.05 -16.62
N SER A 128 -23.26 1.88 -15.80
CA SER A 128 -22.55 0.61 -15.67
C SER A 128 -23.34 -0.49 -14.95
N LEU A 129 -24.38 -0.13 -14.19
CA LEU A 129 -25.22 -1.09 -13.46
C LEU A 129 -25.94 -2.08 -14.38
N SER A 130 -26.44 -1.61 -15.52
CA SER A 130 -27.12 -2.48 -16.50
C SER A 130 -26.21 -3.61 -16.99
N ALA A 131 -24.95 -3.31 -17.29
CA ALA A 131 -23.96 -4.31 -17.70
C ALA A 131 -23.63 -5.29 -16.56
N ILE A 132 -23.52 -4.80 -15.33
CA ILE A 132 -23.26 -5.64 -14.15
C ILE A 132 -24.43 -6.59 -13.93
N VAL A 133 -25.66 -6.10 -13.91
CA VAL A 133 -26.85 -6.91 -13.68
C VAL A 133 -27.07 -7.92 -14.82
N ASN A 134 -27.03 -7.47 -16.07
CA ASN A 134 -27.39 -8.32 -17.19
C ASN A 134 -26.31 -9.32 -17.63
N HIS A 135 -25.04 -9.03 -17.32
CA HIS A 135 -23.95 -9.89 -17.75
C HIS A 135 -23.17 -10.47 -16.57
N TYR A 136 -22.63 -9.65 -15.65
CA TYR A 136 -21.83 -10.18 -14.54
C TYR A 136 -22.64 -11.07 -13.60
N ILE A 137 -23.86 -10.66 -13.22
CA ILE A 137 -24.71 -11.42 -12.30
C ILE A 137 -25.39 -12.60 -13.01
N LYS A 138 -26.03 -12.38 -14.15
CA LYS A 138 -26.84 -13.41 -14.83
C LYS A 138 -25.99 -14.52 -15.44
N ASN A 139 -24.83 -14.21 -16.00
CA ASN A 139 -23.99 -15.21 -16.68
C ASN A 139 -23.00 -15.84 -15.69
N LYS A 140 -23.45 -16.83 -14.90
CA LYS A 140 -22.66 -17.47 -13.84
C LYS A 140 -21.45 -18.25 -14.36
N GLU A 141 -21.49 -18.78 -15.57
CA GLU A 141 -20.45 -19.63 -16.14
C GLU A 141 -19.28 -18.84 -16.77
N GLU A 142 -19.50 -17.54 -17.02
CA GLU A 142 -18.47 -16.70 -17.65
C GLU A 142 -17.40 -16.28 -16.63
N LEU A 143 -16.13 -16.53 -17.00
CA LEU A 143 -15.00 -16.00 -16.23
C LEU A 143 -15.00 -14.48 -16.30
N SER A 144 -15.30 -13.84 -15.19
CA SER A 144 -15.50 -12.39 -15.16
C SER A 144 -15.01 -11.75 -13.87
N VAL A 145 -14.59 -10.50 -14.00
CA VAL A 145 -14.13 -9.66 -12.92
C VAL A 145 -14.89 -8.34 -12.88
N LEU A 146 -15.36 -7.98 -11.70
CA LEU A 146 -15.94 -6.68 -11.41
C LEU A 146 -14.89 -5.80 -10.70
N ILE A 147 -14.56 -4.64 -11.26
CA ILE A 147 -13.58 -3.73 -10.67
C ILE A 147 -14.32 -2.59 -9.95
N LEU A 148 -13.98 -2.41 -8.68
CA LEU A 148 -14.55 -1.40 -7.78
C LEU A 148 -13.44 -0.49 -7.25
N THR A 149 -13.73 0.81 -7.14
CA THR A 149 -12.86 1.75 -6.44
C THR A 149 -13.40 2.03 -5.03
N ASN A 150 -12.56 2.56 -4.14
CA ASN A 150 -13.00 2.94 -2.80
C ASN A 150 -14.18 3.94 -2.84
N SER A 151 -14.10 4.93 -3.71
CA SER A 151 -15.20 5.90 -3.92
C SER A 151 -16.48 5.27 -4.49
N SER A 152 -16.38 4.14 -5.17
CA SER A 152 -17.53 3.40 -5.70
C SER A 152 -18.29 2.69 -4.58
N ILE A 153 -17.60 2.21 -3.57
CA ILE A 153 -18.22 1.56 -2.40
C ILE A 153 -18.93 2.59 -1.54
N ASP A 154 -18.30 3.74 -1.25
CA ASP A 154 -18.87 4.79 -0.39
C ASP A 154 -20.11 5.43 -1.00
N LYS A 155 -20.06 5.79 -2.30
CA LYS A 155 -21.17 6.46 -2.99
C LYS A 155 -22.23 5.49 -3.49
N SER A 156 -21.84 4.30 -3.87
CA SER A 156 -22.71 3.27 -4.43
C SER A 156 -23.21 2.27 -3.40
N ALA A 157 -22.68 2.25 -2.17
CA ALA A 157 -23.34 1.53 -1.09
C ALA A 157 -24.80 1.94 -0.98
N ASN A 158 -25.12 3.19 -1.27
CA ASN A 158 -26.49 3.65 -1.37
C ASN A 158 -27.21 3.21 -2.65
N ILE A 159 -26.54 3.10 -3.80
CA ILE A 159 -27.17 2.73 -5.08
C ILE A 159 -27.17 1.22 -5.26
N LEU A 160 -26.07 0.54 -4.97
CA LEU A 160 -26.02 -0.93 -4.97
C LEU A 160 -26.91 -1.55 -3.89
N ASN A 161 -27.17 -0.83 -2.79
CA ASN A 161 -28.09 -1.23 -1.73
C ASN A 161 -29.55 -0.77 -1.94
N ARG A 162 -29.84 0.05 -2.95
CA ARG A 162 -31.22 0.38 -3.28
C ARG A 162 -31.92 -0.84 -3.85
N ASN A 163 -33.05 -1.19 -3.28
CA ASN A 163 -33.94 -2.17 -3.85
C ASN A 163 -34.38 -1.66 -5.22
N SER A 164 -33.96 -2.29 -6.26
CA SER A 164 -34.50 -2.03 -7.59
C SER A 164 -35.78 -2.85 -7.74
N GLU A 165 -36.90 -2.30 -7.29
CA GLU A 165 -38.22 -2.93 -7.35
C GLU A 165 -38.62 -3.44 -8.74
N SER A 166 -37.90 -3.02 -9.78
CA SER A 166 -38.21 -3.41 -11.16
C SER A 166 -37.34 -4.52 -11.77
N LEU A 167 -36.24 -4.94 -11.12
CA LEU A 167 -35.29 -5.87 -11.72
C LEU A 167 -35.07 -7.17 -10.96
N PHE A 168 -35.26 -7.18 -9.64
CA PHE A 168 -35.09 -8.35 -8.76
C PHE A 168 -36.05 -8.27 -7.59
N ASN A 169 -36.85 -9.31 -7.40
CA ASN A 169 -37.80 -9.41 -6.31
C ASN A 169 -37.16 -9.11 -4.92
N THR A 170 -37.20 -7.86 -4.49
CA THR A 170 -36.81 -7.39 -3.13
C THR A 170 -35.33 -7.36 -2.75
N GLN A 171 -34.41 -7.97 -3.50
CA GLN A 171 -32.98 -8.00 -3.18
C GLN A 171 -32.22 -6.82 -3.80
N SER A 172 -31.21 -6.30 -3.09
CA SER A 172 -30.31 -5.29 -3.63
C SER A 172 -29.34 -5.92 -4.66
N ILE A 173 -28.82 -5.10 -5.59
CA ILE A 173 -27.80 -5.55 -6.56
C ILE A 173 -26.59 -6.15 -5.83
N PHE A 174 -26.24 -5.59 -4.68
CA PHE A 174 -25.13 -6.04 -3.88
C PHE A 174 -25.37 -7.43 -3.27
N GLU A 175 -26.57 -7.72 -2.83
CA GLU A 175 -26.96 -9.05 -2.34
C GLU A 175 -26.88 -10.12 -3.45
N ASN A 176 -27.35 -9.78 -4.65
CA ASN A 176 -27.21 -10.65 -5.82
C ASN A 176 -25.73 -10.91 -6.19
N ILE A 177 -24.85 -9.90 -6.03
CA ILE A 177 -23.40 -10.10 -6.21
C ILE A 177 -22.86 -11.03 -5.11
N ALA A 178 -23.28 -10.86 -3.86
CA ALA A 178 -22.84 -11.67 -2.74
C ALA A 178 -23.25 -13.15 -2.89
N GLU A 179 -24.43 -13.43 -3.45
CA GLU A 179 -24.90 -14.80 -3.73
C GLU A 179 -24.02 -15.54 -4.74
N LEU A 180 -23.33 -14.83 -5.63
CA LEU A 180 -22.37 -15.44 -6.55
C LEU A 180 -21.11 -15.93 -5.83
N LYS A 181 -20.93 -15.59 -4.55
CA LYS A 181 -19.73 -15.87 -3.76
C LYS A 181 -18.42 -15.49 -4.47
N PRO A 182 -18.28 -14.26 -4.98
CA PRO A 182 -17.11 -13.87 -5.74
C PRO A 182 -15.86 -13.87 -4.87
N ILE A 183 -14.73 -14.29 -5.43
CA ILE A 183 -13.43 -14.16 -4.78
C ILE A 183 -12.94 -12.72 -4.99
N SER A 184 -12.55 -12.06 -3.90
CA SER A 184 -12.10 -10.67 -3.94
C SER A 184 -10.58 -10.57 -3.97
N ILE A 185 -10.07 -9.63 -4.75
CA ILE A 185 -8.65 -9.24 -4.79
C ILE A 185 -8.55 -7.77 -4.40
N ILE A 186 -7.72 -7.48 -3.44
CA ILE A 186 -7.49 -6.14 -2.91
C ILE A 186 -6.08 -5.71 -3.29
N ASP A 187 -6.00 -4.69 -4.12
CA ASP A 187 -4.72 -4.08 -4.49
C ASP A 187 -4.42 -2.90 -3.55
N GLU A 188 -3.19 -2.83 -3.03
CA GLU A 188 -2.70 -1.84 -2.07
C GLU A 188 -3.60 -1.70 -0.83
N PRO A 189 -3.71 -2.75 0.02
CA PRO A 189 -4.66 -2.82 1.12
C PRO A 189 -4.51 -1.71 2.16
N HIS A 190 -3.32 -1.12 2.31
CA HIS A 190 -3.08 -0.01 3.23
C HIS A 190 -3.82 1.28 2.87
N LEU A 191 -4.24 1.43 1.61
CA LEU A 191 -4.99 2.59 1.13
C LEU A 191 -6.52 2.41 1.23
N LEU A 192 -6.98 1.18 1.45
CA LEU A 192 -8.38 0.86 1.59
C LEU A 192 -8.76 0.89 3.08
N LYS A 193 -9.15 2.05 3.57
CA LYS A 193 -9.55 2.29 4.96
C LYS A 193 -11.01 2.73 5.00
N GLY A 194 -11.72 2.36 6.08
CA GLY A 194 -13.02 2.92 6.40
C GLY A 194 -14.14 1.91 6.60
N GLU A 195 -15.25 2.40 7.15
CA GLU A 195 -16.43 1.60 7.47
C GLU A 195 -17.11 0.95 6.25
N ALA A 196 -17.06 1.62 5.09
CA ALA A 196 -17.65 1.09 3.87
C ALA A 196 -16.99 -0.22 3.43
N PHE A 197 -15.66 -0.31 3.59
CA PHE A 197 -14.89 -1.49 3.27
C PHE A 197 -15.17 -2.66 4.25
N SER A 198 -15.26 -2.35 5.54
CA SER A 198 -15.68 -3.33 6.55
C SER A 198 -17.11 -3.84 6.30
N LYS A 199 -18.04 -2.95 5.95
CA LYS A 199 -19.42 -3.30 5.58
C LYS A 199 -19.48 -4.23 4.36
N TYR A 200 -18.59 -4.01 3.38
CA TYR A 200 -18.47 -4.88 2.21
C TYR A 200 -18.14 -6.31 2.60
N PHE A 201 -17.06 -6.53 3.37
CA PHE A 201 -16.65 -7.88 3.79
C PHE A 201 -17.66 -8.57 4.69
N ASN A 202 -18.33 -7.82 5.54
CA ASN A 202 -19.41 -8.36 6.38
C ASN A 202 -20.60 -8.88 5.56
N LYS A 203 -20.82 -8.35 4.35
CA LYS A 203 -21.90 -8.80 3.45
C LYS A 203 -21.46 -9.94 2.54
N ILE A 204 -20.29 -9.87 1.91
CA ILE A 204 -19.85 -10.86 0.92
C ILE A 204 -19.36 -12.15 1.57
N LYS A 205 -18.65 -12.08 2.69
CA LYS A 205 -18.18 -13.25 3.49
C LYS A 205 -17.54 -14.35 2.65
N THR A 206 -16.68 -13.98 1.70
CA THR A 206 -15.96 -14.91 0.83
C THR A 206 -14.47 -14.76 0.94
N LEU A 207 -13.73 -15.73 0.42
CA LEU A 207 -12.27 -15.67 0.32
C LEU A 207 -11.80 -14.40 -0.38
N TYR A 208 -10.77 -13.75 0.17
CA TYR A 208 -10.16 -12.59 -0.45
C TYR A 208 -8.65 -12.58 -0.33
N PHE A 209 -8.00 -12.12 -1.38
CA PHE A 209 -6.56 -11.94 -1.46
C PHE A 209 -6.20 -10.48 -1.30
N ARG A 210 -5.16 -10.18 -0.52
CA ARG A 210 -4.61 -8.82 -0.40
C ARG A 210 -3.20 -8.78 -0.95
N PHE A 211 -2.99 -8.03 -2.02
CA PHE A 211 -1.68 -7.82 -2.65
C PHE A 211 -1.15 -6.43 -2.28
N GLY A 212 -0.03 -6.35 -1.59
CA GLY A 212 0.56 -5.09 -1.19
C GLY A 212 2.03 -5.21 -0.85
N ALA A 213 2.76 -4.09 -0.97
CA ALA A 213 4.11 -3.94 -0.41
C ALA A 213 4.03 -3.52 1.07
N THR A 214 2.94 -2.88 1.44
CA THR A 214 2.67 -2.40 2.80
C THR A 214 1.26 -2.78 3.25
N PHE A 215 1.10 -3.02 4.54
CA PHE A 215 -0.17 -3.35 5.19
C PHE A 215 -0.40 -2.42 6.39
N PRO A 216 -1.65 -2.20 6.82
CA PRO A 216 -1.93 -1.47 8.06
C PRO A 216 -1.25 -2.17 9.26
N LYS A 217 -0.72 -1.38 10.20
CA LYS A 217 -0.01 -1.94 11.38
C LYS A 217 -0.95 -2.18 12.57
N ASP A 218 -1.84 -1.24 12.84
CA ASP A 218 -2.64 -1.23 14.08
C ASP A 218 -4.14 -1.23 13.75
N SER A 219 -4.61 -2.28 13.08
CA SER A 219 -6.01 -2.40 12.73
C SER A 219 -6.42 -3.86 12.55
N ASP A 220 -7.72 -4.08 12.48
CA ASP A 220 -8.31 -5.36 12.08
C ASP A 220 -7.84 -5.87 10.70
N PHE A 221 -7.17 -5.02 9.93
CA PHE A 221 -6.62 -5.33 8.61
C PHE A 221 -5.08 -5.44 8.61
N SER A 222 -4.45 -5.62 9.78
CA SER A 222 -3.02 -5.92 9.87
C SER A 222 -2.64 -7.18 9.08
N LEU A 223 -1.36 -7.29 8.74
CA LEU A 223 -0.83 -8.41 7.96
C LEU A 223 -1.03 -9.74 8.72
N SER A 224 -1.69 -10.71 8.08
CA SER A 224 -1.99 -12.04 8.66
C SER A 224 -2.27 -13.06 7.54
N ASN A 225 -2.24 -14.34 7.84
CA ASN A 225 -2.50 -15.38 6.84
C ASN A 225 -1.64 -15.22 5.59
N VAL A 226 -0.33 -15.04 5.75
CA VAL A 226 0.61 -14.75 4.66
C VAL A 226 0.96 -16.02 3.90
N ALA A 227 0.57 -16.10 2.63
CA ALA A 227 0.89 -17.21 1.74
C ALA A 227 2.22 -17.01 0.99
N TYR A 228 2.62 -15.77 0.75
CA TYR A 228 3.84 -15.44 0.03
C TYR A 228 4.42 -14.09 0.50
N CYS A 229 5.76 -14.04 0.60
CA CYS A 229 6.48 -12.85 1.01
C CYS A 229 7.68 -12.59 0.09
N LEU A 230 7.65 -11.48 -0.62
CA LEU A 230 8.76 -10.90 -1.37
C LEU A 230 8.94 -9.46 -0.86
N ASP A 231 9.66 -9.31 0.23
CA ASP A 231 9.93 -8.01 0.85
C ASP A 231 10.94 -7.18 0.04
N SER A 232 11.14 -5.92 0.45
CA SER A 232 12.05 -4.99 -0.21
C SER A 232 13.49 -5.48 -0.26
N ILE A 233 13.94 -6.18 0.78
CA ILE A 233 15.31 -6.70 0.88
C ILE A 233 15.49 -7.86 -0.10
N SER A 234 14.55 -8.79 -0.10
CA SER A 234 14.54 -9.94 -1.01
C SER A 234 14.40 -9.50 -2.47
N ALA A 235 13.51 -8.55 -2.75
CA ALA A 235 13.34 -7.98 -4.08
C ALA A 235 14.62 -7.28 -4.57
N PHE A 236 15.30 -6.54 -3.71
CA PHE A 236 16.56 -5.90 -4.04
C PHE A 236 17.69 -6.92 -4.28
N ARG A 237 17.84 -7.92 -3.41
CA ARG A 237 18.86 -8.98 -3.55
C ARG A 237 18.70 -9.78 -4.84
N ASN A 238 17.46 -9.94 -5.30
CA ASN A 238 17.14 -10.65 -6.55
C ASN A 238 17.11 -9.70 -7.77
N TYR A 239 17.60 -8.47 -7.65
CA TYR A 239 17.65 -7.46 -8.72
C TYR A 239 16.31 -7.13 -9.37
N LEU A 240 15.19 -7.33 -8.65
CA LEU A 240 13.85 -7.09 -9.16
C LEU A 240 13.43 -5.63 -9.05
N VAL A 241 14.05 -4.87 -8.15
CA VAL A 241 13.77 -3.46 -7.92
C VAL A 241 15.04 -2.62 -7.97
N LYS A 242 14.88 -1.36 -8.32
CA LYS A 242 16.01 -0.42 -8.40
C LYS A 242 16.51 -0.08 -7.00
N GLN A 243 17.82 0.11 -6.88
CA GLN A 243 18.43 0.63 -5.66
C GLN A 243 17.91 2.04 -5.36
N ILE A 244 17.50 2.28 -4.12
CA ILE A 244 17.23 3.62 -3.62
C ILE A 244 18.54 4.15 -3.04
N ARG A 245 19.05 5.24 -3.63
CA ARG A 245 20.17 6.00 -3.07
C ARG A 245 19.63 7.27 -2.44
N VAL A 246 19.91 7.45 -1.17
CA VAL A 246 19.56 8.66 -0.44
C VAL A 246 20.80 9.55 -0.38
N HIS A 247 20.70 10.71 -0.96
CA HIS A 247 21.72 11.75 -0.85
C HIS A 247 21.19 12.82 0.10
N THR A 248 21.95 13.08 1.13
CA THR A 248 21.65 14.13 2.11
C THR A 248 22.66 15.24 1.97
N ILE A 249 22.21 16.47 2.06
CA ILE A 249 23.09 17.63 2.25
C ILE A 249 23.13 17.89 3.76
N GLY A 250 24.33 17.83 4.31
CA GLY A 250 24.54 18.22 5.71
C GLY A 250 24.23 19.70 5.86
N ARG A 251 23.40 20.04 6.84
CA ARG A 251 23.15 21.42 7.22
C ARG A 251 24.24 21.82 8.21
N ASP A 252 25.11 22.71 7.81
CA ASP A 252 25.97 23.47 8.73
C ASP A 252 25.14 24.56 9.40
N ASN A 253 24.12 24.17 10.14
CA ASN A 253 23.33 25.12 10.91
C ASN A 253 24.15 25.63 12.09
N GLN A 254 24.46 26.89 12.05
CA GLN A 254 25.14 27.58 13.14
C GLN A 254 24.20 27.89 14.32
N SER A 255 22.89 27.73 14.14
CA SER A 255 21.88 28.07 15.17
C SER A 255 21.07 26.85 15.61
N PRO A 256 20.79 26.70 16.91
CA PRO A 256 19.93 25.65 17.42
C PRO A 256 18.46 25.92 17.07
N PHE A 257 17.69 24.84 16.89
CA PHE A 257 16.30 24.89 16.53
C PHE A 257 15.40 24.87 17.78
N LEU A 258 14.53 25.87 17.95
CA LEU A 258 13.63 25.97 19.09
C LEU A 258 12.34 25.15 18.82
N LEU A 259 12.17 24.05 19.55
CA LEU A 259 10.98 23.19 19.44
C LEU A 259 9.80 23.64 20.30
N SER A 260 10.07 24.01 21.54
CA SER A 260 9.02 24.44 22.47
C SER A 260 9.54 25.33 23.57
N THR A 261 8.65 26.12 24.15
CA THR A 261 8.91 26.99 25.28
C THR A 261 7.89 26.73 26.40
N ASN A 262 8.33 26.81 27.63
CA ASN A 262 7.46 26.77 28.79
C ASN A 262 7.83 27.95 29.70
N THR A 263 7.00 28.99 29.66
CA THR A 263 7.24 30.21 30.42
C THR A 263 7.03 30.04 31.92
N LYS A 264 6.17 29.08 32.36
CA LYS A 264 5.87 28.84 33.79
C LYS A 264 7.08 28.25 34.51
N ILE A 265 7.76 27.27 33.88
CA ILE A 265 8.94 26.62 34.47
C ILE A 265 10.26 27.19 33.90
N LYS A 266 10.16 28.30 33.14
CA LYS A 266 11.32 29.01 32.53
C LYS A 266 12.27 28.09 31.76
N GLN A 267 11.70 27.21 30.94
CA GLN A 267 12.42 26.17 30.18
C GLN A 267 12.12 26.28 28.69
N ALA A 268 13.13 26.05 27.85
CA ALA A 268 13.00 25.88 26.42
C ALA A 268 13.58 24.51 26.00
N VAL A 269 12.99 23.89 24.97
CA VAL A 269 13.50 22.68 24.36
C VAL A 269 14.13 23.05 23.03
N PHE A 270 15.39 22.75 22.87
CA PHE A 270 16.15 22.96 21.65
C PHE A 270 16.48 21.65 20.99
N SER A 271 16.58 21.68 19.68
CA SER A 271 17.09 20.59 18.85
C SER A 271 18.26 21.08 17.99
N TYR A 272 19.21 20.21 17.75
CA TYR A 272 20.35 20.44 16.90
C TYR A 272 20.71 19.16 16.14
N PHE A 273 20.96 19.29 14.83
CA PHE A 273 21.40 18.18 14.00
C PHE A 273 22.93 18.21 13.83
N ASN A 274 23.56 17.08 14.12
CA ASN A 274 24.97 16.88 13.89
C ASN A 274 25.19 15.56 13.16
N PHE A 275 25.70 15.60 11.93
CA PHE A 275 25.88 14.42 11.06
C PHE A 275 24.64 13.52 10.96
N GLY A 276 23.46 14.12 10.83
CA GLY A 276 22.19 13.39 10.71
C GLY A 276 21.60 12.88 12.02
N ILE A 277 22.28 13.11 13.16
CA ILE A 277 21.78 12.72 14.49
C ILE A 277 21.17 13.95 15.14
N GLU A 278 19.87 13.86 15.48
CA GLU A 278 19.17 14.89 16.23
C GLU A 278 19.46 14.74 17.73
N LYS A 279 19.92 15.84 18.35
CA LYS A 279 19.99 15.98 19.80
C LYS A 279 18.93 16.96 20.29
N GLN A 280 18.15 16.57 21.26
CA GLN A 280 17.18 17.44 21.93
C GLN A 280 17.58 17.63 23.37
N THR A 281 17.59 18.89 23.83
CA THR A 281 17.99 19.24 25.19
C THR A 281 17.07 20.30 25.76
N LYS A 282 16.75 20.14 27.04
CA LYS A 282 15.99 21.11 27.84
C LYS A 282 16.95 22.09 28.47
N ILE A 283 16.76 23.40 28.21
CA ILE A 283 17.62 24.47 28.69
C ILE A 283 16.76 25.44 29.51
N HIS A 284 17.21 25.80 30.74
CA HIS A 284 16.54 26.78 31.59
C HIS A 284 17.18 28.16 31.43
N ILE A 285 16.46 29.20 31.83
CA ILE A 285 17.03 30.55 31.88
C ILE A 285 18.30 30.58 32.71
N GLY A 286 19.36 31.18 32.16
CA GLY A 286 20.68 31.23 32.75
C GLY A 286 21.60 30.05 32.40
N GLU A 287 21.08 28.98 31.81
CA GLU A 287 21.90 27.85 31.40
C GLU A 287 22.54 28.06 30.02
N ASP A 288 23.70 27.42 29.84
CA ASP A 288 24.52 27.47 28.62
C ASP A 288 24.00 26.45 27.59
N LEU A 289 23.87 26.88 26.32
CA LEU A 289 23.46 26.04 25.21
C LEU A 289 24.55 25.01 24.82
N GLY A 290 25.75 25.09 25.38
CA GLY A 290 26.79 24.06 25.28
C GLY A 290 26.33 22.67 25.75
N LYS A 291 25.26 22.59 26.56
CA LYS A 291 24.57 21.33 26.90
C LYS A 291 23.93 20.65 25.67
N LEU A 292 23.53 21.42 24.68
CA LEU A 292 23.00 20.91 23.42
C LEU A 292 24.11 20.45 22.48
N ASP A 293 25.09 21.33 22.24
CA ASP A 293 26.32 21.02 21.50
C ASP A 293 27.45 21.99 21.90
N LEU A 294 28.69 21.51 21.90
CA LEU A 294 29.88 22.27 22.31
C LEU A 294 30.11 23.54 21.49
N ARG A 295 29.60 23.60 20.25
CA ARG A 295 29.67 24.78 19.39
C ARG A 295 28.88 25.97 19.94
N PHE A 296 27.87 25.75 20.76
CA PHE A 296 27.06 26.77 21.41
C PHE A 296 27.56 27.12 22.83
N LYS A 297 28.72 26.63 23.24
CA LYS A 297 29.31 26.94 24.53
C LYS A 297 29.58 28.44 24.66
N GLY A 298 29.20 29.00 25.78
CA GLY A 298 29.32 30.45 26.06
C GLY A 298 28.07 31.25 25.68
N ILE A 299 27.05 30.62 25.07
CA ILE A 299 25.78 31.25 24.77
C ILE A 299 24.75 30.75 25.79
N SER A 300 24.21 31.66 26.60
CA SER A 300 23.17 31.33 27.59
C SER A 300 21.79 31.80 27.21
N LEU A 301 20.78 31.13 27.77
CA LEU A 301 19.37 31.47 27.58
C LEU A 301 18.98 32.57 28.56
N ASN A 302 18.77 33.81 28.06
CA ASN A 302 18.48 34.97 28.91
C ASN A 302 17.00 35.16 29.23
N LYS A 303 16.11 34.97 28.26
CA LYS A 303 14.69 35.21 28.42
C LYS A 303 13.88 34.26 27.55
N ILE A 304 12.72 33.86 28.04
CA ILE A 304 11.73 33.05 27.32
C ILE A 304 10.42 33.82 27.23
N SER A 305 9.84 33.86 26.01
CA SER A 305 8.46 34.27 25.79
C SER A 305 7.66 33.07 25.19
N GLN A 306 6.41 33.27 24.84
CA GLN A 306 5.51 32.19 24.43
C GLN A 306 6.02 31.39 23.24
N ASP A 307 6.64 32.08 22.26
CA ASP A 307 7.13 31.45 21.00
C ASP A 307 8.56 31.90 20.63
N LYS A 308 9.27 32.56 21.55
CA LYS A 308 10.63 33.10 21.29
C LYS A 308 11.52 32.93 22.51
N VAL A 309 12.79 32.81 22.24
CA VAL A 309 13.85 32.84 23.26
C VAL A 309 14.89 33.91 22.90
N TYR A 310 15.49 34.52 23.89
CA TYR A 310 16.51 35.54 23.77
C TYR A 310 17.80 35.00 24.34
N LEU A 311 18.87 35.00 23.55
CA LEU A 311 20.17 34.48 23.92
C LEU A 311 21.10 35.58 24.39
N SER A 312 22.16 35.21 25.11
CA SER A 312 23.15 36.13 25.64
C SER A 312 23.97 36.85 24.56
N ASN A 313 24.09 36.27 23.37
CA ASN A 313 24.75 36.89 22.22
C ASN A 313 23.86 37.90 21.46
N GLY A 314 22.64 38.18 21.95
CA GLY A 314 21.68 39.07 21.32
C GLY A 314 20.79 38.42 20.27
N GLU A 315 21.00 37.16 19.95
CA GLU A 315 20.17 36.41 19.02
C GLU A 315 18.78 36.10 19.57
N ILE A 316 17.77 36.16 18.71
CA ILE A 316 16.38 35.81 19.04
C ILE A 316 15.99 34.60 18.17
N ILE A 317 15.65 33.49 18.82
CA ILE A 317 15.19 32.30 18.12
C ILE A 317 13.70 32.15 18.31
N GLU A 318 12.97 32.05 17.19
CA GLU A 318 11.54 31.83 17.20
C GLU A 318 11.22 30.32 17.14
N LYS A 319 10.12 29.93 17.81
CA LYS A 319 9.60 28.57 17.78
C LYS A 319 9.18 28.22 16.35
N GLN A 320 9.70 27.12 15.86
CA GLN A 320 9.35 26.59 14.55
C GLN A 320 8.67 25.23 14.72
N LYS A 321 7.57 25.00 14.01
CA LYS A 321 6.85 23.72 14.03
C LYS A 321 7.53 22.64 13.19
N THR A 322 8.26 23.04 12.20
CA THR A 322 8.97 22.16 11.26
C THR A 322 10.24 22.84 10.78
N TYR A 323 11.25 22.05 10.45
CA TYR A 323 12.42 22.56 9.73
C TYR A 323 11.96 23.16 8.39
N LYS A 324 12.23 24.44 8.18
CA LYS A 324 12.09 25.08 6.87
C LYS A 324 13.46 25.08 6.22
N LEU A 325 13.54 24.52 5.02
CA LEU A 325 14.73 24.66 4.18
C LEU A 325 14.83 26.11 3.71
N GLU A 326 16.01 26.71 3.81
CA GLU A 326 16.28 28.01 3.21
C GLU A 326 16.36 27.88 1.69
N ASN A 327 16.10 28.97 0.97
CA ASN A 327 16.12 28.95 -0.51
C ASN A 327 17.46 28.44 -1.06
N ASN A 328 18.57 28.80 -0.43
CA ASN A 328 19.90 28.33 -0.82
C ASN A 328 20.06 26.82 -0.64
N GLU A 329 19.49 26.25 0.41
CA GLU A 329 19.54 24.80 0.67
C GLU A 329 18.69 24.04 -0.35
N ILE A 330 17.51 24.57 -0.68
CA ILE A 330 16.65 24.02 -1.73
C ILE A 330 17.39 24.06 -3.08
N THR A 331 18.02 25.17 -3.41
CA THR A 331 18.79 25.31 -4.64
C THR A 331 19.96 24.32 -4.70
N ASN A 332 20.69 24.14 -3.61
CA ASN A 332 21.80 23.19 -3.53
C ASN A 332 21.31 21.75 -3.65
N LEU A 333 20.16 21.39 -3.05
CA LEU A 333 19.53 20.07 -3.19
C LEU A 333 19.10 19.82 -4.64
N LEU A 334 18.49 20.81 -5.29
CA LEU A 334 18.07 20.72 -6.68
C LEU A 334 19.26 20.55 -7.63
N ASN A 335 20.30 21.38 -7.47
CA ASN A 335 21.52 21.28 -8.28
C ASN A 335 22.16 19.89 -8.11
N LYS A 336 22.31 19.42 -6.88
CA LYS A 336 22.86 18.08 -6.62
C LYS A 336 22.00 16.95 -7.21
N ALA A 337 20.68 17.08 -7.17
CA ALA A 337 19.77 16.12 -7.80
C ALA A 337 19.92 16.11 -9.32
N ILE A 338 20.08 17.28 -9.94
CA ILE A 338 20.31 17.43 -11.38
C ILE A 338 21.65 16.81 -11.77
N ASP A 339 22.73 17.12 -11.05
CA ASP A 339 24.05 16.55 -11.31
C ASP A 339 24.04 15.03 -11.26
N LEU A 340 23.43 14.46 -10.20
CA LEU A 340 23.30 13.01 -10.03
C LEU A 340 22.44 12.37 -11.13
N HIS A 341 21.44 13.10 -11.64
CA HIS A 341 20.63 12.63 -12.77
C HIS A 341 21.49 12.50 -14.03
N PHE A 342 22.24 13.52 -14.39
CA PHE A 342 23.12 13.51 -15.56
C PHE A 342 24.27 12.51 -15.42
N GLU A 343 24.92 12.41 -14.27
CA GLU A 343 25.93 11.38 -14.01
C GLU A 343 25.37 9.96 -14.25
N LYS A 344 24.11 9.73 -13.85
CA LYS A 344 23.44 8.44 -14.07
C LYS A 344 23.11 8.20 -15.54
N GLU A 345 22.61 9.22 -16.25
CA GLU A 345 22.33 9.11 -17.68
C GLU A 345 23.62 8.83 -18.48
N GLU A 346 24.70 9.55 -18.19
CA GLU A 346 25.99 9.34 -18.83
C GLU A 346 26.51 7.91 -18.62
N LYS A 347 26.36 7.38 -17.39
CA LYS A 347 26.74 5.99 -17.09
C LYS A 347 25.91 5.00 -17.87
N LEU A 348 24.57 5.17 -17.90
CA LEU A 348 23.67 4.28 -18.65
C LEU A 348 23.96 4.30 -20.15
N PHE A 349 24.28 5.50 -20.67
CA PHE A 349 24.66 5.64 -22.07
C PHE A 349 25.97 4.93 -22.40
N LYS A 350 27.00 5.03 -21.54
CA LYS A 350 28.26 4.28 -21.68
C LYS A 350 28.05 2.76 -21.63
N ASP A 351 27.10 2.31 -20.82
CA ASP A 351 26.76 0.89 -20.68
C ASP A 351 25.78 0.41 -21.77
N ASN A 352 25.47 1.22 -22.79
CA ASN A 352 24.46 0.95 -23.84
C ASN A 352 23.07 0.56 -23.34
N ILE A 353 22.71 1.00 -22.14
CA ILE A 353 21.38 0.80 -21.56
C ILE A 353 20.50 1.99 -21.97
N LYS A 354 19.45 1.72 -22.76
CA LYS A 354 18.46 2.72 -23.19
C LYS A 354 17.34 2.90 -22.18
#